data_ca824e0be1c45b863f9a0b39f58ef674
#
_entry.id   ca824e0be1c45b863f9a0b39f58ef674
#
_cell.length_a   1.000
_cell.length_b   1.000
_cell.length_c   1.000
_cell.angle_alpha   90.00
_cell.angle_beta   90.00
_cell.angle_gamma   90.00
#
_symmetry.space_group_name_H-M   'P 1'
#
loop_
_entity.id
_entity.type
_entity.pdbx_description
1 polymer ?
#
loop_
_entity_poly.entity_id
_entity_poly.type
_entity_poly.pdbx_seq_one_letter_code
_entity_poly.pdbx_strand_id
1 'polypeptide(L)'
;MSELVPGGNLPLPSGTLTIRVPGPFDVCALVTDDGGRVRGDADFVFYNQPSAPGARLNGDTLTLDPGRLRAGATRVTVVVGAAEPGTPLVRLPVPVLQVTDARGRPLARFAPARPRQETVLLLAEVYRRAGVWKLRALGQGYAEGLAGLARDFGVDVLEDTAPADSAPADTASDPDGFLALVNPARAAAGARPVAFDARLASAAREHAARMADAGRLGAQDRDGVSLHERVTSAGYAFLAVGEHLVSGPRTPEEFVASCLRTGQARRTLHDPAFTHAALGRAADRRGDTYWTAVWASPFTADGLARIAADVVALTNRERAAAGLRPLAADARLTAAAQAHCADMVARRFYSHTSPEGGQPWDRTAAAGSPLRTVGENIACGQRTAAEVVEGWMNSPGHRANILKPTFTHIGAGFAGGGPSGTYWTQLFGA
;
A
#
# COMPACT_ATOMS: atom_id res chain seq x y z
N MET A 1 -36.56 -2.48 -14.54
CA MET A 1 -35.18 -2.08 -14.20
C MET A 1 -35.19 -0.58 -13.93
N SER A 2 -34.70 -0.15 -12.79
CA SER A 2 -34.60 1.26 -12.42
C SER A 2 -33.25 1.82 -12.86
N GLU A 3 -33.24 2.89 -13.64
CA GLU A 3 -32.00 3.67 -13.89
C GLU A 3 -31.81 4.60 -12.69
N LEU A 4 -30.64 4.50 -12.01
CA LEU A 4 -30.34 5.31 -10.84
C LEU A 4 -29.48 6.52 -11.21
N VAL A 5 -29.68 7.60 -10.48
CA VAL A 5 -28.83 8.79 -10.50
C VAL A 5 -28.05 8.86 -9.18
N PRO A 6 -26.93 9.62 -9.10
CA PRO A 6 -26.21 9.79 -7.85
C PRO A 6 -27.12 10.17 -6.68
N GLY A 7 -27.01 9.46 -5.55
CA GLY A 7 -27.92 9.59 -4.40
C GLY A 7 -29.24 8.84 -4.49
N GLY A 8 -29.65 8.42 -5.70
CA GLY A 8 -30.87 7.62 -5.93
C GLY A 8 -30.78 6.28 -5.22
N ASN A 9 -31.90 5.81 -4.66
CA ASN A 9 -31.93 4.53 -3.96
C ASN A 9 -33.24 3.76 -4.25
N LEU A 10 -33.19 2.44 -4.05
CA LEU A 10 -34.35 1.55 -4.15
C LEU A 10 -34.29 0.43 -3.09
N PRO A 11 -35.44 -0.06 -2.60
CA PRO A 11 -35.47 -1.24 -1.77
C PRO A 11 -35.07 -2.48 -2.56
N LEU A 12 -34.35 -3.40 -1.91
CA LEU A 12 -33.91 -4.66 -2.48
C LEU A 12 -34.81 -5.81 -2.02
N PRO A 13 -35.06 -6.81 -2.86
CA PRO A 13 -35.72 -8.03 -2.46
C PRO A 13 -34.84 -8.83 -1.50
N SER A 14 -35.45 -9.72 -0.73
CA SER A 14 -34.71 -10.68 0.11
C SER A 14 -33.98 -11.71 -0.77
N GLY A 15 -32.84 -12.21 -0.29
CA GLY A 15 -32.03 -13.24 -0.93
C GLY A 15 -30.84 -12.69 -1.69
N THR A 16 -30.28 -13.54 -2.55
CA THR A 16 -29.04 -13.27 -3.25
C THR A 16 -29.22 -12.23 -4.38
N LEU A 17 -28.28 -11.31 -4.45
CA LEU A 17 -28.16 -10.31 -5.51
C LEU A 17 -26.92 -10.61 -6.35
N THR A 18 -26.98 -10.29 -7.63
CA THR A 18 -25.80 -10.27 -8.49
C THR A 18 -25.54 -8.83 -8.93
N ILE A 19 -24.36 -8.33 -8.62
CA ILE A 19 -23.89 -6.99 -8.96
C ILE A 19 -22.74 -7.15 -9.95
N ARG A 20 -22.88 -6.59 -11.15
CA ARG A 20 -21.89 -6.72 -12.21
C ARG A 20 -21.42 -5.35 -12.70
N VAL A 21 -20.13 -5.23 -12.94
CA VAL A 21 -19.51 -4.04 -13.53
C VAL A 21 -18.61 -4.48 -14.70
N PRO A 22 -19.21 -4.68 -15.89
CA PRO A 22 -18.47 -5.16 -17.05
C PRO A 22 -17.48 -4.11 -17.56
N GLY A 23 -16.32 -4.54 -18.01
CA GLY A 23 -15.28 -3.69 -18.58
C GLY A 23 -13.90 -3.95 -17.99
N PRO A 24 -12.92 -3.10 -18.30
CA PRO A 24 -11.56 -3.23 -17.81
C PRO A 24 -11.41 -2.70 -16.39
N PHE A 25 -12.23 -3.25 -15.46
CA PHE A 25 -12.30 -2.80 -14.07
C PHE A 25 -12.00 -3.93 -13.10
N ASP A 26 -11.20 -3.61 -12.07
CA ASP A 26 -11.16 -4.39 -10.84
C ASP A 26 -12.32 -3.99 -9.95
N VAL A 27 -13.14 -4.98 -9.62
CA VAL A 27 -14.27 -4.82 -8.70
C VAL A 27 -13.86 -5.29 -7.33
N CYS A 28 -14.22 -4.53 -6.31
CA CYS A 28 -14.10 -4.97 -4.93
C CYS A 28 -15.31 -4.51 -4.09
N ALA A 29 -15.44 -5.08 -2.90
CA ALA A 29 -16.50 -4.71 -1.97
C ALA A 29 -15.97 -4.61 -0.55
N LEU A 30 -16.46 -3.61 0.18
CA LEU A 30 -16.17 -3.37 1.60
C LEU A 30 -17.41 -3.69 2.42
N VAL A 31 -17.30 -4.62 3.34
CA VAL A 31 -18.38 -4.97 4.29
C VAL A 31 -18.15 -4.17 5.57
N THR A 32 -19.07 -3.27 5.91
CA THR A 32 -18.91 -2.34 7.02
C THR A 32 -20.10 -2.39 8.00
N ASP A 33 -19.90 -1.89 9.20
CA ASP A 33 -20.92 -1.66 10.21
C ASP A 33 -21.65 -0.32 10.01
N ASP A 34 -22.50 0.07 10.98
CA ASP A 34 -23.24 1.35 10.98
C ASP A 34 -22.31 2.57 11.00
N GLY A 35 -21.13 2.44 11.59
CA GLY A 35 -20.09 3.47 11.60
C GLY A 35 -19.33 3.60 10.28
N GLY A 36 -19.63 2.76 9.28
CA GLY A 36 -18.95 2.73 7.99
C GLY A 36 -17.54 2.13 8.07
N ARG A 37 -17.21 1.37 9.12
CA ARG A 37 -15.89 0.82 9.35
C ARG A 37 -15.82 -0.68 9.07
N VAL A 38 -14.73 -1.11 8.45
CA VAL A 38 -14.37 -2.52 8.37
C VAL A 38 -13.83 -3.01 9.73
N ARG A 39 -13.97 -4.29 10.03
CA ARG A 39 -13.40 -4.90 11.26
C ARG A 39 -12.04 -5.53 11.04
N GLY A 40 -11.62 -5.63 9.79
CA GLY A 40 -10.36 -6.23 9.37
C GLY A 40 -10.46 -6.76 7.95
N ASP A 41 -9.41 -7.41 7.48
CA ASP A 41 -9.26 -7.90 6.09
C ASP A 41 -10.41 -8.78 5.63
N ALA A 42 -11.00 -9.58 6.53
CA ALA A 42 -12.13 -10.45 6.19
C ALA A 42 -13.38 -9.70 5.69
N ASP A 43 -13.44 -8.39 5.89
CA ASP A 43 -14.51 -7.51 5.40
C ASP A 43 -14.21 -6.90 4.02
N PHE A 44 -13.04 -7.18 3.46
CA PHE A 44 -12.63 -6.69 2.15
C PHE A 44 -12.70 -7.82 1.13
N VAL A 45 -13.57 -7.71 0.14
CA VAL A 45 -13.78 -8.71 -0.91
C VAL A 45 -13.18 -8.16 -2.21
N PHE A 46 -12.15 -8.79 -2.71
CA PHE A 46 -11.42 -8.42 -3.92
C PHE A 46 -10.81 -9.67 -4.57
N TYR A 47 -10.14 -9.53 -5.70
CA TYR A 47 -9.67 -10.67 -6.49
C TYR A 47 -8.78 -11.67 -5.72
N ASN A 48 -7.94 -11.20 -4.77
CA ASN A 48 -7.10 -12.06 -3.91
C ASN A 48 -7.82 -12.63 -2.68
N GLN A 49 -8.93 -12.01 -2.28
CA GLN A 49 -9.81 -12.48 -1.21
C GLN A 49 -11.25 -12.46 -1.74
N PRO A 50 -11.61 -13.39 -2.64
CA PRO A 50 -12.85 -13.30 -3.41
C PRO A 50 -14.10 -13.65 -2.60
N SER A 51 -13.99 -13.89 -1.30
CA SER A 51 -15.15 -14.28 -0.49
C SER A 51 -15.08 -13.78 0.95
N ALA A 52 -16.20 -13.27 1.43
CA ALA A 52 -16.50 -12.99 2.83
C ALA A 52 -17.89 -13.60 3.16
N PRO A 53 -18.27 -13.71 4.44
CA PRO A 53 -19.62 -14.14 4.78
C PRO A 53 -20.68 -13.30 4.05
N GLY A 54 -21.50 -13.95 3.22
CA GLY A 54 -22.55 -13.32 2.44
C GLY A 54 -22.10 -12.58 1.17
N ALA A 55 -20.81 -12.51 0.85
CA ALA A 55 -20.29 -11.83 -0.33
C ALA A 55 -19.26 -12.70 -1.06
N ARG A 56 -19.33 -12.76 -2.40
CA ARG A 56 -18.38 -13.49 -3.24
C ARG A 56 -18.16 -12.77 -4.57
N LEU A 57 -16.91 -12.56 -4.91
CA LEU A 57 -16.47 -11.98 -6.16
C LEU A 57 -16.00 -13.06 -7.13
N ASN A 58 -16.38 -12.92 -8.41
CA ASN A 58 -15.87 -13.72 -9.51
C ASN A 58 -15.70 -12.81 -10.75
N GLY A 59 -14.46 -12.43 -11.03
CA GLY A 59 -14.14 -11.46 -12.08
C GLY A 59 -14.86 -10.11 -11.85
N ASP A 60 -15.70 -9.70 -12.81
CA ASP A 60 -16.47 -8.46 -12.80
C ASP A 60 -17.79 -8.55 -12.00
N THR A 61 -18.03 -9.68 -11.33
CA THR A 61 -19.33 -10.03 -10.76
C THR A 61 -19.24 -10.31 -9.27
N LEU A 62 -19.91 -9.49 -8.46
CA LEU A 62 -20.11 -9.67 -7.03
C LEU A 62 -21.46 -10.33 -6.75
N THR A 63 -21.45 -11.49 -6.15
CA THR A 63 -22.65 -12.16 -5.60
C THR A 63 -22.77 -11.76 -4.12
N LEU A 64 -23.92 -11.21 -3.73
CA LEU A 64 -24.16 -10.68 -2.39
C LEU A 64 -25.46 -11.24 -1.81
N ASP A 65 -25.38 -11.88 -0.65
CA ASP A 65 -26.51 -12.26 0.17
C ASP A 65 -26.50 -11.43 1.48
N PRO A 66 -27.24 -10.33 1.53
CA PRO A 66 -27.22 -9.45 2.69
C PRO A 66 -27.69 -10.13 4.00
N GLY A 67 -28.48 -11.21 3.92
CA GLY A 67 -28.92 -12.00 5.07
C GLY A 67 -27.83 -12.90 5.67
N ARG A 68 -26.75 -13.12 4.92
CA ARG A 68 -25.62 -13.97 5.33
C ARG A 68 -24.37 -13.18 5.68
N LEU A 69 -24.43 -11.85 5.65
CA LEU A 69 -23.32 -11.03 6.09
C LEU A 69 -22.98 -11.31 7.57
N ARG A 70 -21.73 -11.07 7.95
CA ARG A 70 -21.30 -11.22 9.34
C ARG A 70 -22.18 -10.43 10.31
N ALA A 71 -22.23 -10.86 11.55
CA ALA A 71 -22.96 -10.15 12.60
C ALA A 71 -22.44 -8.70 12.75
N GLY A 72 -23.38 -7.74 12.79
CA GLY A 72 -23.11 -6.31 12.89
C GLY A 72 -22.73 -5.64 11.57
N ALA A 73 -22.65 -6.36 10.45
CA ALA A 73 -22.53 -5.74 9.14
C ALA A 73 -23.90 -5.17 8.70
N THR A 74 -23.89 -3.91 8.30
CA THR A 74 -25.11 -3.20 7.88
C THR A 74 -24.95 -2.55 6.52
N ARG A 75 -23.74 -2.65 5.92
CA ARG A 75 -23.45 -2.01 4.65
C ARG A 75 -22.43 -2.81 3.85
N VAL A 76 -22.58 -2.79 2.52
CA VAL A 76 -21.58 -3.28 1.55
C VAL A 76 -21.40 -2.22 0.49
N THR A 77 -20.20 -1.68 0.37
CA THR A 77 -19.84 -0.66 -0.62
C THR A 77 -19.15 -1.32 -1.80
N VAL A 78 -19.64 -1.10 -3.01
CA VAL A 78 -19.07 -1.61 -4.27
C VAL A 78 -18.11 -0.56 -4.82
N VAL A 79 -16.89 -0.97 -5.03
CA VAL A 79 -15.76 -0.12 -5.43
C VAL A 79 -15.17 -0.64 -6.73
N VAL A 80 -14.72 0.24 -7.60
CA VAL A 80 -14.00 -0.13 -8.82
C VAL A 80 -12.74 0.70 -9.00
N GLY A 81 -11.69 0.03 -9.44
CA GLY A 81 -10.46 0.62 -9.97
C GLY A 81 -10.22 0.16 -11.40
N ALA A 82 -9.13 0.58 -12.02
CA ALA A 82 -8.69 0.03 -13.29
C ALA A 82 -8.15 -1.39 -13.09
N ALA A 83 -8.52 -2.34 -13.95
CA ALA A 83 -7.98 -3.70 -13.93
C ALA A 83 -6.48 -3.72 -14.27
N GLU A 84 -6.04 -2.80 -15.12
CA GLU A 84 -4.62 -2.60 -15.41
C GLU A 84 -4.05 -1.54 -14.47
N PRO A 85 -3.12 -1.91 -13.56
CA PRO A 85 -2.53 -0.98 -12.60
C PRO A 85 -1.90 0.25 -13.28
N GLY A 86 -2.14 1.43 -12.71
CA GLY A 86 -1.61 2.69 -13.22
C GLY A 86 -2.42 3.28 -14.39
N THR A 87 -3.45 2.61 -14.89
CA THR A 87 -4.34 3.18 -15.89
C THR A 87 -5.32 4.15 -15.23
N PRO A 88 -5.32 5.45 -15.57
CA PRO A 88 -6.27 6.40 -15.03
C PRO A 88 -7.71 6.07 -15.49
N LEU A 89 -8.67 6.11 -14.58
CA LEU A 89 -10.07 5.82 -14.90
C LEU A 89 -10.66 6.73 -15.99
N VAL A 90 -10.13 7.93 -16.14
CA VAL A 90 -10.53 8.87 -17.22
C VAL A 90 -10.27 8.32 -18.64
N ARG A 91 -9.32 7.39 -18.80
CA ARG A 91 -8.99 6.74 -20.08
C ARG A 91 -9.87 5.52 -20.38
N LEU A 92 -10.59 5.05 -19.39
CA LEU A 92 -11.47 3.88 -19.52
C LEU A 92 -12.90 4.28 -19.88
N PRO A 93 -13.74 3.35 -20.39
CA PRO A 93 -15.17 3.56 -20.46
C PRO A 93 -15.77 3.93 -19.10
N VAL A 94 -16.87 4.66 -19.06
CA VAL A 94 -17.58 4.89 -17.79
C VAL A 94 -18.07 3.55 -17.23
N PRO A 95 -17.75 3.19 -15.97
CA PRO A 95 -18.21 1.94 -15.39
C PRO A 95 -19.74 1.93 -15.27
N VAL A 96 -20.35 0.80 -15.62
CA VAL A 96 -21.80 0.61 -15.54
C VAL A 96 -22.10 -0.51 -14.56
N LEU A 97 -22.66 -0.15 -13.41
CA LEU A 97 -23.14 -1.11 -12.42
C LEU A 97 -24.51 -1.65 -12.84
N GLN A 98 -24.65 -2.95 -12.83
CA GLN A 98 -25.90 -3.69 -13.11
C GLN A 98 -26.23 -4.57 -11.92
N VAL A 99 -27.48 -4.53 -11.46
CA VAL A 99 -27.94 -5.33 -10.33
C VAL A 99 -29.12 -6.19 -10.73
N THR A 100 -29.04 -7.48 -10.45
CA THR A 100 -30.12 -8.45 -10.68
C THR A 100 -30.47 -9.21 -9.41
N ASP A 101 -31.70 -9.75 -9.35
CA ASP A 101 -32.08 -10.66 -8.26
C ASP A 101 -31.59 -12.09 -8.52
N ALA A 102 -31.86 -13.00 -7.58
CA ALA A 102 -31.49 -14.42 -7.67
C ALA A 102 -32.09 -15.16 -8.90
N ARG A 103 -33.07 -14.59 -9.56
CA ARG A 103 -33.69 -15.14 -10.78
C ARG A 103 -33.17 -14.47 -12.05
N GLY A 104 -32.14 -13.60 -11.93
CA GLY A 104 -31.57 -12.85 -13.04
C GLY A 104 -32.44 -11.68 -13.53
N ARG A 105 -33.50 -11.30 -12.81
CA ARG A 105 -34.36 -10.16 -13.21
C ARG A 105 -33.60 -8.85 -12.90
N PRO A 106 -33.50 -7.93 -13.87
CA PRO A 106 -32.86 -6.64 -13.67
C PRO A 106 -33.59 -5.79 -12.63
N LEU A 107 -32.89 -5.36 -11.60
CA LEU A 107 -33.38 -4.46 -10.55
C LEU A 107 -32.98 -3.01 -10.81
N ALA A 108 -31.69 -2.79 -11.00
CA ALA A 108 -31.12 -1.45 -11.14
C ALA A 108 -29.97 -1.42 -12.14
N ARG A 109 -29.76 -0.24 -12.73
CA ARG A 109 -28.58 0.14 -13.48
C ARG A 109 -28.09 1.51 -13.02
N PHE A 110 -26.80 1.71 -12.97
CA PHE A 110 -26.19 2.98 -12.62
C PHE A 110 -24.90 3.21 -13.41
N ALA A 111 -24.75 4.41 -13.95
CA ALA A 111 -23.51 4.91 -14.54
C ALA A 111 -23.17 6.25 -13.86
N PRO A 112 -22.02 6.38 -13.20
CA PRO A 112 -21.58 7.64 -12.61
C PRO A 112 -21.21 8.67 -13.67
N ALA A 113 -20.97 9.91 -13.25
CA ALA A 113 -20.30 10.89 -14.10
C ALA A 113 -18.90 10.38 -14.50
N ARG A 114 -18.41 10.83 -15.66
CA ARG A 114 -17.08 10.42 -16.13
C ARG A 114 -16.01 10.86 -15.12
N PRO A 115 -15.13 9.95 -14.67
CA PRO A 115 -14.02 10.27 -13.79
C PRO A 115 -13.10 11.33 -14.41
N ARG A 116 -12.47 12.16 -13.59
CA ARG A 116 -11.51 13.18 -14.04
C ARG A 116 -10.11 12.89 -13.53
N GLN A 117 -9.95 12.80 -12.22
CA GLN A 117 -8.69 12.54 -11.53
C GLN A 117 -8.77 11.33 -10.60
N GLU A 118 -9.95 10.77 -10.45
CA GLU A 118 -10.21 9.64 -9.59
C GLU A 118 -9.56 8.39 -10.15
N THR A 119 -8.89 7.63 -9.30
CA THR A 119 -8.30 6.33 -9.63
C THR A 119 -9.12 5.17 -9.06
N VAL A 120 -10.02 5.48 -8.12
CA VAL A 120 -10.99 4.55 -7.53
C VAL A 120 -12.35 5.22 -7.44
N LEU A 121 -13.42 4.49 -7.73
CA LEU A 121 -14.80 4.96 -7.60
C LEU A 121 -15.61 4.07 -6.67
N LEU A 122 -16.36 4.69 -5.75
CA LEU A 122 -17.48 4.07 -5.06
C LEU A 122 -18.70 4.13 -5.99
N LEU A 123 -19.09 2.99 -6.54
CA LEU A 123 -20.24 2.97 -7.45
C LEU A 123 -21.57 2.96 -6.70
N ALA A 124 -21.70 2.10 -5.70
CA ALA A 124 -22.96 1.96 -4.98
C ALA A 124 -22.71 1.38 -3.59
N GLU A 125 -23.69 1.52 -2.72
CA GLU A 125 -23.75 0.79 -1.46
C GLU A 125 -25.07 0.02 -1.33
N VAL A 126 -24.98 -1.20 -0.83
CA VAL A 126 -26.10 -1.96 -0.30
C VAL A 126 -26.09 -1.76 1.21
N TYR A 127 -27.15 -1.18 1.77
CA TYR A 127 -27.21 -0.82 3.18
C TYR A 127 -28.55 -1.17 3.81
N ARG A 128 -28.54 -1.39 5.12
CA ARG A 128 -29.73 -1.71 5.91
C ARG A 128 -30.28 -0.47 6.59
N ARG A 129 -31.58 -0.16 6.39
CA ARG A 129 -32.27 0.93 7.07
C ARG A 129 -33.68 0.51 7.45
N ALA A 130 -34.05 0.70 8.71
CA ALA A 130 -35.34 0.28 9.25
C ALA A 130 -35.69 -1.20 8.94
N GLY A 131 -34.69 -2.09 9.08
CA GLY A 131 -34.87 -3.52 8.82
C GLY A 131 -34.84 -3.94 7.35
N VAL A 132 -34.87 -3.01 6.40
CA VAL A 132 -34.91 -3.26 4.94
C VAL A 132 -33.55 -2.98 4.31
N TRP A 133 -33.12 -3.89 3.46
CA TRP A 133 -31.94 -3.66 2.61
C TRP A 133 -32.28 -2.79 1.40
N LYS A 134 -31.43 -1.84 1.10
CA LYS A 134 -31.57 -0.90 0.00
C LYS A 134 -30.27 -0.79 -0.80
N LEU A 135 -30.39 -0.49 -2.08
CA LEU A 135 -29.28 -0.07 -2.92
C LEU A 135 -29.30 1.45 -3.07
N ARG A 136 -28.14 2.10 -2.92
CA ARG A 136 -27.96 3.52 -3.22
C ARG A 136 -26.82 3.70 -4.22
N ALA A 137 -27.05 4.45 -5.28
CA ALA A 137 -26.02 4.88 -6.22
C ALA A 137 -25.17 6.00 -5.58
N LEU A 138 -23.85 5.90 -5.66
CA LEU A 138 -22.90 6.86 -5.09
C LEU A 138 -22.24 7.70 -6.20
N GLY A 139 -21.37 7.11 -6.98
CA GLY A 139 -20.61 7.80 -8.03
C GLY A 139 -19.56 8.76 -7.46
N GLN A 140 -19.05 8.48 -6.27
CA GLN A 140 -17.98 9.24 -5.61
C GLN A 140 -16.64 8.60 -5.92
N GLY A 141 -15.58 9.42 -6.06
CA GLY A 141 -14.25 8.92 -6.39
C GLY A 141 -13.16 9.47 -5.48
N TYR A 142 -12.07 8.71 -5.43
CA TYR A 142 -10.86 9.05 -4.71
C TYR A 142 -9.73 9.27 -5.72
N ALA A 143 -9.17 10.47 -5.73
CA ALA A 143 -7.95 10.77 -6.46
C ALA A 143 -6.72 10.11 -5.82
N GLU A 144 -6.77 9.93 -4.49
CA GLU A 144 -5.73 9.26 -3.69
C GLU A 144 -5.84 7.71 -3.73
N GLY A 145 -6.69 7.17 -4.58
CA GLY A 145 -6.83 5.75 -4.81
C GLY A 145 -7.30 4.96 -3.59
N LEU A 146 -6.83 3.72 -3.49
CA LEU A 146 -7.17 2.82 -2.39
C LEU A 146 -6.71 3.32 -1.02
N ALA A 147 -5.65 4.15 -0.95
CA ALA A 147 -5.18 4.72 0.31
C ALA A 147 -6.16 5.75 0.90
N GLY A 148 -6.76 6.59 0.06
CA GLY A 148 -7.83 7.51 0.45
C GLY A 148 -9.08 6.76 0.90
N LEU A 149 -9.44 5.72 0.17
CA LEU A 149 -10.54 4.84 0.50
C LEU A 149 -10.31 4.16 1.86
N ALA A 150 -9.14 3.56 2.09
CA ALA A 150 -8.81 2.84 3.31
C ALA A 150 -8.93 3.74 4.56
N ARG A 151 -8.43 4.99 4.48
CA ARG A 151 -8.55 5.97 5.57
C ARG A 151 -10.01 6.28 5.94
N ASP A 152 -10.87 6.46 4.95
CA ASP A 152 -12.28 6.78 5.18
C ASP A 152 -13.06 5.60 5.78
N PHE A 153 -12.65 4.37 5.47
CA PHE A 153 -13.30 3.17 5.98
C PHE A 153 -12.66 2.59 7.26
N GLY A 154 -11.74 3.36 7.88
CA GLY A 154 -11.17 3.04 9.20
C GLY A 154 -10.10 1.96 9.17
N VAL A 155 -9.45 1.77 8.02
CA VAL A 155 -8.19 1.06 7.92
C VAL A 155 -7.08 2.09 8.17
N ASP A 156 -6.40 1.99 9.30
CA ASP A 156 -5.24 2.84 9.60
C ASP A 156 -4.12 2.54 8.59
N VAL A 157 -4.01 3.37 7.57
CA VAL A 157 -2.86 3.39 6.67
C VAL A 157 -1.74 4.12 7.41
N LEU A 158 -0.97 3.38 8.20
CA LEU A 158 0.21 3.93 8.83
C LEU A 158 1.29 4.13 7.76
N GLU A 159 1.67 5.36 7.54
CA GLU A 159 2.87 5.70 6.77
C GLU A 159 4.07 5.64 7.69
N ASP A 160 5.13 4.90 7.39
CA ASP A 160 6.53 5.17 7.73
C ASP A 160 7.59 4.11 7.44
N THR A 161 8.73 4.44 7.54
CA THR A 161 10.09 4.43 7.10
C THR A 161 11.04 3.34 7.60
N ALA A 162 11.98 2.99 6.75
CA ALA A 162 13.45 2.84 6.79
C ALA A 162 14.15 1.53 7.19
N PRO A 163 15.43 1.24 7.12
CA PRO A 163 16.66 1.77 6.48
C PRO A 163 17.60 0.74 5.77
N ALA A 164 18.61 1.06 5.35
CA ALA A 164 19.99 1.44 5.01
C ALA A 164 21.06 0.36 4.77
N ASP A 165 22.03 0.53 4.02
CA ASP A 165 23.46 0.89 3.93
C ASP A 165 24.20 0.11 2.83
N SER A 166 25.22 0.45 2.20
CA SER A 166 26.25 1.43 2.01
C SER A 166 26.95 1.23 0.64
N ALA A 167 27.35 2.28 0.00
CA ALA A 167 28.42 2.32 -1.01
C ALA A 167 29.19 3.64 -0.86
N PRO A 168 30.44 3.76 -1.36
CA PRO A 168 31.42 4.69 -0.82
C PRO A 168 31.04 6.16 -1.03
N ALA A 169 31.41 6.95 -0.01
CA ALA A 169 31.21 8.38 0.02
C ALA A 169 31.99 9.07 -1.10
N ASP A 170 31.26 9.54 -2.13
CA ASP A 170 31.71 10.69 -2.88
C ASP A 170 31.58 11.90 -1.94
N THR A 171 32.64 12.71 -1.85
CA THR A 171 32.68 13.95 -1.09
C THR A 171 31.85 15.05 -1.77
N ALA A 172 30.58 14.76 -2.04
CA ALA A 172 29.62 15.76 -2.42
C ALA A 172 29.29 16.59 -1.18
N SER A 173 29.56 17.87 -1.21
CA SER A 173 29.30 18.79 -0.12
C SER A 173 27.80 18.89 0.17
N ASP A 174 27.44 18.91 1.45
CA ASP A 174 26.14 19.33 1.96
C ASP A 174 26.04 20.86 1.78
N PRO A 175 25.42 21.38 0.72
CA PRO A 175 25.52 22.80 0.35
C PRO A 175 24.77 23.72 1.31
N ASP A 176 23.84 23.16 2.07
CA ASP A 176 22.98 23.91 2.98
C ASP A 176 23.39 23.74 4.45
N GLY A 177 24.45 22.99 4.75
CA GLY A 177 24.90 22.68 6.11
C GLY A 177 23.89 21.86 6.93
N PHE A 178 22.94 21.25 6.28
CA PHE A 178 21.85 20.52 6.91
C PHE A 178 22.34 19.37 7.80
N LEU A 179 23.35 18.61 7.35
CA LEU A 179 23.88 17.49 8.12
C LEU A 179 24.62 17.94 9.38
N ALA A 180 25.26 19.11 9.33
CA ALA A 180 25.91 19.71 10.50
C ALA A 180 24.87 20.09 11.59
N LEU A 181 23.64 20.35 11.20
CA LEU A 181 22.53 20.66 12.11
C LEU A 181 21.86 19.41 12.68
N VAL A 182 21.63 18.38 11.85
CA VAL A 182 20.86 17.20 12.26
C VAL A 182 21.70 16.13 12.95
N ASN A 183 22.96 15.94 12.57
CA ASN A 183 23.81 14.89 13.13
C ASN A 183 24.10 15.04 14.63
N PRO A 184 24.30 16.25 15.18
CA PRO A 184 24.38 16.43 16.63
C PRO A 184 23.10 16.03 17.37
N ALA A 185 21.92 16.35 16.82
CA ALA A 185 20.65 15.96 17.40
C ALA A 185 20.44 14.44 17.34
N ARG A 186 20.84 13.81 16.25
CA ARG A 186 20.83 12.34 16.10
C ARG A 186 21.74 11.67 17.12
N ALA A 187 22.98 12.16 17.26
CA ALA A 187 23.92 11.65 18.23
C ALA A 187 23.41 11.76 19.68
N ALA A 188 22.78 12.89 20.03
CA ALA A 188 22.14 13.09 21.33
C ALA A 188 20.99 12.09 21.60
N ALA A 189 20.35 11.58 20.55
CA ALA A 189 19.29 10.57 20.62
C ALA A 189 19.84 9.12 20.48
N GLY A 190 21.16 8.93 20.40
CA GLY A 190 21.80 7.62 20.23
C GLY A 190 21.72 7.06 18.80
N ALA A 191 21.28 7.85 17.83
CA ALA A 191 21.23 7.45 16.43
C ALA A 191 22.56 7.75 15.70
N ARG A 192 22.91 6.92 14.73
CA ARG A 192 24.10 7.14 13.90
C ARG A 192 23.96 8.40 13.05
N PRO A 193 25.06 9.08 12.71
CA PRO A 193 25.02 10.20 11.78
C PRO A 193 24.55 9.73 10.39
N VAL A 194 23.89 10.63 9.68
CA VAL A 194 23.54 10.45 8.27
C VAL A 194 24.55 11.13 7.37
N ALA A 195 24.75 10.58 6.17
CA ALA A 195 25.58 11.14 5.12
C ALA A 195 24.73 11.85 4.05
N PHE A 196 25.35 12.76 3.30
CA PHE A 196 24.72 13.43 2.17
C PHE A 196 24.62 12.48 0.95
N ASP A 197 23.51 12.55 0.22
CA ASP A 197 23.37 11.91 -1.09
C ASP A 197 22.77 12.89 -2.10
N ALA A 198 23.48 13.11 -3.20
CA ALA A 198 23.11 14.07 -4.23
C ALA A 198 21.79 13.72 -4.94
N ARG A 199 21.46 12.43 -5.04
CA ARG A 199 20.20 11.94 -5.65
C ARG A 199 19.01 12.30 -4.75
N LEU A 200 19.16 12.11 -3.45
CA LEU A 200 18.15 12.53 -2.47
C LEU A 200 17.98 14.05 -2.47
N ALA A 201 19.09 14.81 -2.60
CA ALA A 201 19.03 16.26 -2.72
C ALA A 201 18.31 16.72 -3.99
N SER A 202 18.48 16.01 -5.11
CA SER A 202 17.74 16.28 -6.33
C SER A 202 16.25 16.06 -6.15
N ALA A 203 15.85 14.90 -5.59
CA ALA A 203 14.46 14.56 -5.30
C ALA A 203 13.81 15.58 -4.33
N ALA A 204 14.55 15.99 -3.29
CA ALA A 204 14.09 16.96 -2.31
C ALA A 204 13.87 18.36 -2.92
N ARG A 205 14.83 18.85 -3.72
CA ARG A 205 14.71 20.17 -4.39
C ARG A 205 13.57 20.20 -5.39
N GLU A 206 13.42 19.14 -6.20
CA GLU A 206 12.33 19.04 -7.17
C GLU A 206 10.96 19.07 -6.47
N HIS A 207 10.80 18.34 -5.37
CA HIS A 207 9.55 18.35 -4.63
C HIS A 207 9.27 19.69 -3.96
N ALA A 208 10.27 20.31 -3.35
CA ALA A 208 10.13 21.66 -2.79
C ALA A 208 9.70 22.69 -3.85
N ALA A 209 10.26 22.61 -5.08
CA ALA A 209 9.85 23.47 -6.18
C ALA A 209 8.39 23.21 -6.60
N ARG A 210 7.97 21.97 -6.69
CA ARG A 210 6.57 21.62 -7.03
C ARG A 210 5.57 22.10 -5.96
N MET A 211 5.94 22.04 -4.68
CA MET A 211 5.11 22.61 -3.60
C MET A 211 5.03 24.11 -3.68
N ALA A 212 6.14 24.80 -3.98
CA ALA A 212 6.18 26.24 -4.18
C ALA A 212 5.30 26.67 -5.37
N ASP A 213 5.38 25.97 -6.50
CA ASP A 213 4.50 26.21 -7.67
C ASP A 213 3.02 25.95 -7.36
N ALA A 214 2.75 24.99 -6.49
CA ALA A 214 1.39 24.68 -6.03
C ALA A 214 0.87 25.64 -4.96
N GLY A 215 1.76 26.37 -4.27
CA GLY A 215 1.43 27.25 -3.14
C GLY A 215 0.90 26.49 -1.92
N ARG A 216 1.23 25.21 -1.75
CA ARG A 216 0.77 24.37 -0.63
C ARG A 216 1.70 23.18 -0.37
N LEU A 217 1.71 22.73 0.88
CA LEU A 217 2.35 21.45 1.23
C LEU A 217 1.53 20.27 0.66
N GLY A 218 2.21 19.20 0.31
CA GLY A 218 1.59 17.94 -0.14
C GLY A 218 2.63 16.84 -0.29
N ALA A 219 2.38 15.68 0.25
CA ALA A 219 3.27 14.50 0.15
C ALA A 219 3.31 13.93 -1.28
N GLN A 220 2.27 14.18 -2.07
CA GLN A 220 2.21 13.83 -3.48
C GLN A 220 2.13 15.10 -4.33
N ASP A 221 2.73 15.05 -5.51
CA ASP A 221 2.63 16.10 -6.51
C ASP A 221 1.21 16.15 -7.13
N ARG A 222 0.95 17.18 -7.92
CA ARG A 222 -0.31 17.29 -8.68
C ARG A 222 -0.55 16.10 -9.62
N ASP A 223 0.51 15.46 -10.06
CA ASP A 223 0.50 14.29 -10.94
C ASP A 223 0.44 12.97 -10.17
N GLY A 224 0.31 13.01 -8.84
CA GLY A 224 0.21 11.84 -7.95
C GLY A 224 1.55 11.15 -7.68
N VAL A 225 2.68 11.75 -8.05
CA VAL A 225 4.02 11.17 -7.84
C VAL A 225 4.35 11.14 -6.36
N SER A 226 4.54 9.93 -5.82
CA SER A 226 4.86 9.66 -4.42
C SER A 226 6.35 9.92 -4.10
N LEU A 227 6.68 10.02 -2.80
CA LEU A 227 8.07 10.06 -2.32
C LEU A 227 8.89 8.89 -2.89
N HIS A 228 8.35 7.69 -2.88
CA HIS A 228 9.03 6.49 -3.36
C HIS A 228 9.39 6.59 -4.85
N GLU A 229 8.46 7.07 -5.66
CA GLU A 229 8.69 7.27 -7.09
C GLU A 229 9.69 8.40 -7.36
N ARG A 230 9.62 9.51 -6.61
CA ARG A 230 10.60 10.61 -6.73
C ARG A 230 12.02 10.14 -6.43
N VAL A 231 12.21 9.42 -5.33
CA VAL A 231 13.51 8.92 -4.91
C VAL A 231 14.06 7.89 -5.90
N THR A 232 13.22 6.97 -6.35
CA THR A 232 13.61 5.97 -7.36
C THR A 232 13.93 6.60 -8.71
N SER A 233 13.15 7.60 -9.15
CA SER A 233 13.39 8.33 -10.40
C SER A 233 14.67 9.15 -10.35
N ALA A 234 15.09 9.61 -9.17
CA ALA A 234 16.39 10.23 -8.96
C ALA A 234 17.56 9.23 -8.94
N GLY A 235 17.29 7.94 -9.17
CA GLY A 235 18.30 6.88 -9.23
C GLY A 235 18.74 6.33 -7.87
N TYR A 236 18.01 6.63 -6.78
CA TYR A 236 18.30 6.11 -5.47
C TYR A 236 17.41 4.89 -5.18
N ALA A 237 17.96 3.70 -5.26
CA ALA A 237 17.31 2.49 -4.77
C ALA A 237 17.44 2.43 -3.25
N PHE A 238 16.35 2.14 -2.56
CA PHE A 238 16.30 2.21 -1.09
C PHE A 238 15.75 0.92 -0.47
N LEU A 239 16.19 0.64 0.73
CA LEU A 239 15.50 -0.26 1.65
C LEU A 239 14.39 0.50 2.38
N ALA A 240 14.60 1.80 2.54
CA ALA A 240 13.65 2.66 3.21
C ALA A 240 13.82 4.13 2.86
N VAL A 241 12.75 4.89 2.99
CA VAL A 241 12.72 6.32 2.71
C VAL A 241 11.66 7.01 3.56
N GLY A 242 11.92 8.24 3.95
CA GLY A 242 10.97 9.10 4.65
C GLY A 242 11.18 10.55 4.28
N GLU A 243 10.21 11.38 4.56
CA GLU A 243 10.30 12.82 4.27
C GLU A 243 9.72 13.70 5.39
N HIS A 244 10.21 14.93 5.42
CA HIS A 244 9.59 16.02 6.16
C HIS A 244 9.27 17.18 5.23
N LEU A 245 8.06 17.63 5.30
CA LEU A 245 7.56 18.76 4.52
C LEU A 245 7.19 19.90 5.46
N VAL A 246 7.78 21.06 5.26
CA VAL A 246 7.50 22.23 6.09
C VAL A 246 7.43 23.47 5.21
N SER A 247 6.51 24.38 5.49
CA SER A 247 6.54 25.74 4.91
C SER A 247 6.69 26.78 6.01
N GLY A 248 7.33 27.91 5.67
CA GLY A 248 7.53 29.04 6.58
C GLY A 248 8.95 29.26 7.09
N PRO A 249 9.73 28.23 7.50
CA PRO A 249 11.13 28.45 7.87
C PRO A 249 11.90 29.17 6.76
N ARG A 250 12.81 30.06 7.15
CA ARG A 250 13.62 30.83 6.19
C ARG A 250 15.03 30.30 6.06
N THR A 251 15.49 29.55 7.07
CA THR A 251 16.84 28.97 7.10
C THR A 251 16.80 27.49 7.45
N PRO A 252 17.87 26.72 7.14
CA PRO A 252 17.97 25.32 7.54
C PRO A 252 17.87 25.11 9.05
N GLU A 253 18.41 26.05 9.86
CA GLU A 253 18.35 25.99 11.33
C GLU A 253 16.89 26.08 11.82
N GLU A 254 16.11 27.01 11.26
CA GLU A 254 14.69 27.14 11.58
C GLU A 254 13.90 25.90 11.17
N PHE A 255 14.24 25.31 10.01
CA PHE A 255 13.66 24.04 9.55
C PHE A 255 13.93 22.90 10.55
N VAL A 256 15.21 22.68 10.91
CA VAL A 256 15.60 21.64 11.85
C VAL A 256 14.97 21.87 13.23
N ALA A 257 14.97 23.12 13.71
CA ALA A 257 14.31 23.47 14.96
C ALA A 257 12.79 23.17 14.91
N SER A 258 12.15 23.35 13.76
CA SER A 258 10.73 22.96 13.54
C SER A 258 10.53 21.45 13.62
N CYS A 259 11.38 20.67 12.96
CA CYS A 259 11.35 19.21 13.02
C CYS A 259 11.53 18.69 14.45
N LEU A 260 12.44 19.24 15.22
CA LEU A 260 12.68 18.84 16.61
C LEU A 260 11.52 19.15 17.56
N ARG A 261 10.69 20.15 17.26
CA ARG A 261 9.48 20.47 18.04
C ARG A 261 8.32 19.55 17.80
N THR A 262 8.20 18.99 16.60
CA THR A 262 7.06 18.16 16.18
C THR A 262 7.35 16.70 16.47
N GLY A 263 6.49 16.00 17.20
CA GLY A 263 6.75 14.66 17.68
C GLY A 263 7.03 13.63 16.58
N GLN A 264 6.31 13.67 15.47
CA GLN A 264 6.53 12.77 14.33
C GLN A 264 7.82 13.12 13.59
N ALA A 265 8.02 14.40 13.23
CA ALA A 265 9.22 14.86 12.56
C ALA A 265 10.49 14.55 13.36
N ARG A 266 10.42 14.75 14.70
CA ARG A 266 11.52 14.39 15.60
C ARG A 266 11.82 12.89 15.59
N ARG A 267 10.78 12.02 15.56
CA ARG A 267 11.01 10.57 15.46
C ARG A 267 11.72 10.19 14.17
N THR A 268 11.29 10.70 13.04
CA THR A 268 11.94 10.45 11.74
C THR A 268 13.38 10.98 11.73
N LEU A 269 13.63 12.18 12.25
CA LEU A 269 14.99 12.73 12.35
C LEU A 269 15.90 11.85 13.21
N HIS A 270 15.41 11.28 14.30
CA HIS A 270 16.16 10.43 15.22
C HIS A 270 16.16 8.94 14.82
N ASP A 271 15.45 8.56 13.78
CA ASP A 271 15.35 7.15 13.41
C ASP A 271 16.74 6.58 13.06
N PRO A 272 17.25 5.60 13.85
CA PRO A 272 18.58 5.03 13.68
C PRO A 272 18.71 4.30 12.35
N ALA A 273 17.63 4.04 11.78
CA ALA A 273 17.46 3.35 10.55
C ALA A 273 18.02 4.13 9.37
N PHE A 274 17.84 5.42 9.28
CA PHE A 274 18.38 6.24 8.19
C PHE A 274 19.88 6.46 8.26
N THR A 275 20.55 6.36 7.10
CA THR A 275 21.99 6.59 6.95
C THR A 275 22.32 7.69 5.95
N HIS A 276 21.35 8.08 5.13
CA HIS A 276 21.48 9.22 4.22
C HIS A 276 20.36 10.22 4.45
N ALA A 277 20.67 11.50 4.23
CA ALA A 277 19.68 12.55 4.23
C ALA A 277 20.08 13.68 3.29
N ALA A 278 19.10 14.41 2.80
CA ALA A 278 19.31 15.64 2.04
C ALA A 278 18.14 16.59 2.23
N LEU A 279 18.40 17.88 2.01
CA LEU A 279 17.43 18.96 2.12
C LEU A 279 17.23 19.60 0.75
N GLY A 280 15.98 19.97 0.45
CA GLY A 280 15.61 20.79 -0.68
C GLY A 280 14.75 21.97 -0.25
N ARG A 281 14.93 23.10 -0.92
CA ARG A 281 14.20 24.33 -0.65
C ARG A 281 13.76 24.98 -1.95
N ALA A 282 12.56 25.58 -1.94
CA ALA A 282 12.10 26.50 -2.97
C ALA A 282 11.25 27.60 -2.34
N ALA A 283 11.07 28.72 -3.04
CA ALA A 283 10.17 29.79 -2.63
C ALA A 283 9.13 30.04 -3.75
N ASP A 284 7.90 30.34 -3.36
CA ASP A 284 6.87 30.74 -4.29
C ASP A 284 7.03 32.22 -4.71
N ARG A 285 6.13 32.71 -5.57
CA ARG A 285 6.14 34.10 -6.07
C ARG A 285 5.84 35.15 -4.98
N ARG A 286 5.33 34.73 -3.81
CA ARG A 286 5.04 35.59 -2.66
C ARG A 286 6.20 35.63 -1.67
N GLY A 287 7.23 34.78 -1.89
CA GLY A 287 8.37 34.61 -1.01
C GLY A 287 8.15 33.57 0.10
N ASP A 288 7.02 32.85 0.09
CA ASP A 288 6.79 31.75 1.02
C ASP A 288 7.70 30.58 0.68
N THR A 289 8.37 30.04 1.69
CA THR A 289 9.37 28.99 1.53
C THR A 289 8.77 27.61 1.78
N TYR A 290 9.14 26.66 0.96
CA TYR A 290 8.77 25.25 1.00
C TYR A 290 10.03 24.39 1.12
N TRP A 291 10.01 23.47 2.08
CA TRP A 291 11.14 22.63 2.41
C TRP A 291 10.76 21.16 2.31
N THR A 292 11.66 20.36 1.77
CA THR A 292 11.60 18.92 1.78
C THR A 292 12.93 18.38 2.33
N ALA A 293 12.90 17.68 3.45
CA ALA A 293 14.02 16.82 3.83
C ALA A 293 13.67 15.38 3.48
N VAL A 294 14.56 14.71 2.77
CA VAL A 294 14.45 13.29 2.44
C VAL A 294 15.49 12.54 3.26
N TRP A 295 15.02 11.50 3.93
CA TRP A 295 15.80 10.56 4.73
C TRP A 295 15.74 9.22 4.06
N ALA A 296 16.87 8.53 3.91
CA ALA A 296 16.85 7.25 3.23
C ALA A 296 17.98 6.35 3.67
N SER A 297 17.85 5.15 3.21
CA SER A 297 18.82 4.09 3.35
C SER A 297 18.97 3.32 2.07
N PRO A 298 20.20 3.17 1.55
CA PRO A 298 20.42 2.56 0.25
C PRO A 298 20.10 1.07 0.25
N PHE A 299 19.71 0.60 -0.90
CA PHE A 299 19.49 -0.81 -1.17
C PHE A 299 20.83 -1.55 -1.22
N THR A 300 21.03 -2.51 -0.30
CA THR A 300 22.24 -3.32 -0.24
C THR A 300 21.91 -4.80 -0.05
N ALA A 301 22.81 -5.68 -0.50
CA ALA A 301 22.68 -7.12 -0.32
C ALA A 301 22.57 -7.51 1.18
N ASP A 302 23.41 -6.90 2.02
CA ASP A 302 23.38 -7.15 3.47
C ASP A 302 22.11 -6.64 4.14
N GLY A 303 21.59 -5.49 3.69
CA GLY A 303 20.32 -4.96 4.17
C GLY A 303 19.16 -5.86 3.82
N LEU A 304 19.09 -6.35 2.58
CA LEU A 304 18.12 -7.35 2.17
C LEU A 304 18.22 -8.65 2.99
N ALA A 305 19.42 -9.14 3.20
CA ALA A 305 19.63 -10.34 4.00
C ALA A 305 19.14 -10.16 5.45
N ARG A 306 19.37 -8.97 6.05
CA ARG A 306 18.84 -8.63 7.38
C ARG A 306 17.31 -8.59 7.38
N ILE A 307 16.70 -7.90 6.42
CA ILE A 307 15.23 -7.83 6.29
C ILE A 307 14.63 -9.23 6.15
N ALA A 308 15.20 -10.08 5.29
CA ALA A 308 14.74 -11.44 5.13
C ALA A 308 14.87 -12.26 6.42
N ALA A 309 15.99 -12.12 7.14
CA ALA A 309 16.23 -12.77 8.43
C ALA A 309 15.22 -12.28 9.50
N ASP A 310 14.90 -10.99 9.53
CA ASP A 310 13.92 -10.42 10.45
C ASP A 310 12.51 -10.96 10.19
N VAL A 311 12.08 -11.04 8.92
CA VAL A 311 10.79 -11.65 8.55
C VAL A 311 10.74 -13.12 9.00
N VAL A 312 11.81 -13.89 8.77
CA VAL A 312 11.89 -15.30 9.19
C VAL A 312 11.83 -15.42 10.72
N ALA A 313 12.58 -14.59 11.44
CA ALA A 313 12.59 -14.61 12.90
C ALA A 313 11.22 -14.25 13.50
N LEU A 314 10.56 -13.22 12.96
CA LEU A 314 9.22 -12.82 13.36
C LEU A 314 8.20 -13.92 13.08
N THR A 315 8.22 -14.49 11.89
CA THR A 315 7.36 -15.62 11.51
C THR A 315 7.54 -16.81 12.43
N ASN A 316 8.78 -17.14 12.79
CA ASN A 316 9.07 -18.24 13.69
C ASN A 316 8.63 -17.95 15.14
N ARG A 317 8.61 -16.69 15.56
CA ARG A 317 8.00 -16.30 16.86
C ARG A 317 6.49 -16.58 16.87
N GLU A 318 5.77 -16.23 15.81
CA GLU A 318 4.34 -16.51 15.68
C GLU A 318 4.04 -18.02 15.67
N ARG A 319 4.88 -18.80 14.97
CA ARG A 319 4.78 -20.26 14.96
C ARG A 319 5.05 -20.86 16.34
N ALA A 320 6.05 -20.39 17.05
CA ALA A 320 6.36 -20.84 18.42
C ALA A 320 5.22 -20.52 19.38
N ALA A 321 4.62 -19.33 19.28
CA ALA A 321 3.43 -18.95 20.06
C ALA A 321 2.22 -19.86 19.78
N ALA A 322 2.15 -20.46 18.58
CA ALA A 322 1.14 -21.43 18.18
C ALA A 322 1.56 -22.90 18.44
N GLY A 323 2.68 -23.16 19.11
CA GLY A 323 3.19 -24.51 19.40
C GLY A 323 3.75 -25.27 18.20
N LEU A 324 4.10 -24.57 17.12
CA LEU A 324 4.60 -25.16 15.87
C LEU A 324 6.14 -25.14 15.79
N ARG A 325 6.69 -26.07 15.05
CA ARG A 325 8.14 -26.08 14.77
C ARG A 325 8.54 -24.86 13.96
N PRO A 326 9.74 -24.29 14.21
CA PRO A 326 10.26 -23.20 13.38
C PRO A 326 10.52 -23.68 11.94
N LEU A 327 10.42 -22.76 11.00
CA LEU A 327 10.80 -22.96 9.61
C LEU A 327 12.30 -22.67 9.44
N ALA A 328 12.97 -23.51 8.64
CA ALA A 328 14.35 -23.28 8.23
C ALA A 328 14.39 -22.23 7.10
N ALA A 329 15.30 -21.27 7.18
CA ALA A 329 15.53 -20.34 6.07
C ALA A 329 16.10 -21.10 4.86
N ASP A 330 15.54 -20.86 3.67
CA ASP A 330 16.00 -21.44 2.41
C ASP A 330 16.41 -20.34 1.44
N ALA A 331 17.64 -20.40 0.95
CA ALA A 331 18.19 -19.39 0.05
C ALA A 331 17.51 -19.36 -1.32
N ARG A 332 16.98 -20.48 -1.81
CA ARG A 332 16.28 -20.55 -3.10
C ARG A 332 14.89 -19.94 -3.00
N LEU A 333 14.18 -20.19 -1.90
CA LEU A 333 12.91 -19.53 -1.61
C LEU A 333 13.13 -18.00 -1.44
N THR A 334 14.21 -17.60 -0.76
CA THR A 334 14.57 -16.19 -0.60
C THR A 334 14.87 -15.53 -1.95
N ALA A 335 15.63 -16.20 -2.82
CA ALA A 335 15.93 -15.70 -4.17
C ALA A 335 14.64 -15.57 -5.03
N ALA A 336 13.75 -16.55 -4.98
CA ALA A 336 12.47 -16.51 -5.69
C ALA A 336 11.56 -15.38 -5.15
N ALA A 337 11.48 -15.21 -3.83
CA ALA A 337 10.72 -14.15 -3.20
C ALA A 337 11.26 -12.77 -3.57
N GLN A 338 12.59 -12.62 -3.53
CA GLN A 338 13.27 -11.36 -3.90
C GLN A 338 13.04 -11.00 -5.37
N ALA A 339 13.17 -11.98 -6.28
CA ALA A 339 12.91 -11.77 -7.70
C ALA A 339 11.46 -11.34 -7.95
N HIS A 340 10.50 -11.91 -7.23
CA HIS A 340 9.10 -11.55 -7.38
C HIS A 340 8.81 -10.12 -6.86
N CYS A 341 9.38 -9.71 -5.73
CA CYS A 341 9.28 -8.34 -5.26
C CYS A 341 9.85 -7.34 -6.28
N ALA A 342 11.04 -7.62 -6.82
CA ALA A 342 11.66 -6.78 -7.83
C ALA A 342 10.82 -6.70 -9.11
N ASP A 343 10.20 -7.80 -9.50
CA ASP A 343 9.32 -7.89 -10.65
C ASP A 343 8.02 -7.07 -10.47
N MET A 344 7.39 -7.18 -9.30
CA MET A 344 6.22 -6.37 -8.95
C MET A 344 6.52 -4.87 -9.05
N VAL A 345 7.69 -4.43 -8.58
CA VAL A 345 8.14 -3.03 -8.71
C VAL A 345 8.40 -2.66 -10.16
N ALA A 346 9.21 -3.44 -10.86
CA ALA A 346 9.68 -3.12 -12.22
C ALA A 346 8.54 -3.05 -13.23
N ARG A 347 7.59 -3.96 -13.14
CA ARG A 347 6.44 -4.06 -14.05
C ARG A 347 5.16 -3.48 -13.48
N ARG A 348 5.22 -2.85 -12.30
CA ARG A 348 4.13 -2.11 -11.66
C ARG A 348 2.87 -2.96 -11.47
N PHE A 349 2.99 -4.17 -10.97
CA PHE A 349 1.86 -5.05 -10.63
C PHE A 349 1.95 -5.52 -9.17
N TYR A 350 0.82 -5.98 -8.63
CA TYR A 350 0.74 -6.61 -7.32
C TYR A 350 -0.17 -7.83 -7.42
N SER A 351 0.43 -9.02 -7.50
CA SER A 351 -0.28 -10.28 -7.69
C SER A 351 0.62 -11.46 -7.37
N HIS A 352 0.03 -12.57 -6.91
CA HIS A 352 0.69 -13.88 -6.81
C HIS A 352 1.11 -14.45 -8.18
N THR A 353 0.41 -14.05 -9.23
CA THR A 353 0.64 -14.49 -10.59
C THR A 353 1.39 -13.42 -11.36
N SER A 354 2.50 -13.77 -12.02
CA SER A 354 3.21 -12.83 -12.90
C SER A 354 2.35 -12.49 -14.12
N PRO A 355 2.61 -11.36 -14.82
CA PRO A 355 1.87 -11.01 -16.04
C PRO A 355 1.84 -12.10 -17.13
N GLU A 356 2.85 -12.98 -17.17
CA GLU A 356 2.93 -14.13 -18.08
C GLU A 356 2.20 -15.38 -17.56
N GLY A 357 1.56 -15.30 -16.39
CA GLY A 357 0.84 -16.42 -15.77
C GLY A 357 1.67 -17.28 -14.83
N GLY A 358 2.95 -16.93 -14.59
CA GLY A 358 3.84 -17.66 -13.69
C GLY A 358 3.37 -17.62 -12.23
N GLN A 359 3.28 -18.79 -11.62
CA GLN A 359 2.77 -19.02 -10.27
C GLN A 359 3.89 -19.08 -9.22
N PRO A 360 3.60 -19.01 -7.91
CA PRO A 360 4.60 -19.17 -6.85
C PRO A 360 5.44 -20.45 -6.98
N TRP A 361 4.85 -21.57 -7.33
CA TRP A 361 5.57 -22.83 -7.52
C TRP A 361 6.47 -22.81 -8.75
N ASP A 362 6.12 -22.08 -9.81
CA ASP A 362 6.96 -21.96 -11.00
C ASP A 362 8.23 -21.17 -10.68
N ARG A 363 8.11 -20.05 -9.93
CA ARG A 363 9.28 -19.24 -9.55
C ARG A 363 10.18 -19.94 -8.54
N THR A 364 9.62 -20.76 -7.64
CA THR A 364 10.43 -21.56 -6.70
C THR A 364 11.16 -22.67 -7.43
N ALA A 365 10.53 -23.34 -8.39
CA ALA A 365 11.17 -24.34 -9.24
C ALA A 365 12.27 -23.72 -10.11
N ALA A 366 12.02 -22.55 -10.71
CA ALA A 366 13.02 -21.80 -11.49
C ALA A 366 14.24 -21.39 -10.64
N ALA A 367 14.06 -21.12 -9.34
CA ALA A 367 15.14 -20.89 -8.38
C ALA A 367 15.86 -22.18 -7.94
N GLY A 368 15.48 -23.33 -8.48
CA GLY A 368 16.09 -24.64 -8.18
C GLY A 368 15.64 -25.25 -6.85
N SER A 369 14.50 -24.82 -6.28
CA SER A 369 13.97 -25.42 -5.05
C SER A 369 13.42 -26.83 -5.32
N PRO A 370 13.81 -27.84 -4.52
CA PRO A 370 13.27 -29.19 -4.63
C PRO A 370 11.92 -29.36 -3.93
N LEU A 371 11.44 -28.33 -3.23
CA LEU A 371 10.23 -28.39 -2.41
C LEU A 371 8.98 -28.48 -3.29
N ARG A 372 8.06 -29.36 -2.93
CA ARG A 372 6.88 -29.70 -3.76
C ARG A 372 5.62 -28.96 -3.35
N THR A 373 5.48 -28.70 -2.05
CA THR A 373 4.37 -27.94 -1.52
C THR A 373 4.83 -26.51 -1.33
N VAL A 374 4.20 -25.58 -2.02
CA VAL A 374 4.54 -24.14 -1.98
C VAL A 374 3.36 -23.35 -1.46
N GLY A 375 3.62 -22.36 -0.61
CA GLY A 375 2.68 -21.33 -0.21
C GLY A 375 3.33 -19.96 -0.35
N GLU A 376 2.53 -18.93 -0.55
CA GLU A 376 3.03 -17.57 -0.70
C GLU A 376 2.15 -16.58 0.05
N ASN A 377 2.79 -15.63 0.72
CA ASN A 377 2.18 -14.40 1.18
C ASN A 377 2.84 -13.24 0.45
N ILE A 378 2.05 -12.29 -0.03
CA ILE A 378 2.55 -11.02 -0.55
C ILE A 378 1.92 -9.87 0.23
N ALA A 379 2.62 -8.74 0.28
CA ALA A 379 2.11 -7.51 0.87
C ALA A 379 2.75 -6.30 0.18
N CYS A 380 2.12 -5.14 0.29
CA CYS A 380 2.68 -3.88 -0.19
C CYS A 380 2.30 -2.73 0.75
N GLY A 381 3.17 -1.72 0.84
CA GLY A 381 2.96 -0.54 1.65
C GLY A 381 3.52 -0.63 3.09
N GLN A 382 3.78 -1.83 3.61
CA GLN A 382 4.39 -2.00 4.93
C GLN A 382 5.87 -1.62 4.88
N ARG A 383 6.37 -1.04 5.94
CA ARG A 383 7.68 -0.41 6.03
C ARG A 383 8.71 -1.27 6.68
N THR A 384 8.30 -2.11 7.60
CA THR A 384 9.18 -2.94 8.42
C THR A 384 8.78 -4.40 8.35
N ALA A 385 9.73 -5.28 8.64
CA ALA A 385 9.48 -6.70 8.79
C ALA A 385 8.42 -6.99 9.87
N ALA A 386 8.36 -6.15 10.92
CA ALA A 386 7.37 -6.29 11.99
C ALA A 386 5.96 -6.00 11.48
N GLU A 387 5.77 -4.87 10.80
CA GLU A 387 4.47 -4.48 10.24
C GLU A 387 3.94 -5.49 9.22
N VAL A 388 4.81 -5.99 8.34
CA VAL A 388 4.37 -6.95 7.33
C VAL A 388 3.97 -8.30 7.93
N VAL A 389 4.74 -8.81 8.90
CA VAL A 389 4.39 -10.07 9.57
C VAL A 389 3.14 -9.90 10.43
N GLU A 390 2.98 -8.79 11.13
CA GLU A 390 1.74 -8.45 11.86
C GLU A 390 0.55 -8.37 10.89
N GLY A 391 0.69 -7.67 9.76
CA GLY A 391 -0.34 -7.59 8.74
C GLY A 391 -0.73 -8.97 8.20
N TRP A 392 0.24 -9.83 7.91
CA TRP A 392 -0.05 -11.21 7.49
C TRP A 392 -0.73 -12.02 8.60
N MET A 393 -0.35 -11.85 9.86
CA MET A 393 -0.98 -12.55 10.98
C MET A 393 -2.42 -12.08 11.25
N ASN A 394 -2.73 -10.83 10.93
CA ASN A 394 -4.08 -10.29 11.02
C ASN A 394 -4.98 -10.71 9.84
N SER A 395 -4.41 -11.25 8.76
CA SER A 395 -5.13 -11.74 7.59
C SER A 395 -5.31 -13.28 7.66
N PRO A 396 -6.54 -13.81 7.69
CA PRO A 396 -6.79 -15.25 7.86
C PRO A 396 -6.09 -16.14 6.84
N GLY A 397 -6.05 -15.74 5.57
CA GLY A 397 -5.38 -16.50 4.49
C GLY A 397 -3.86 -16.52 4.66
N HIS A 398 -3.25 -15.35 4.90
CA HIS A 398 -1.82 -15.24 5.12
C HIS A 398 -1.40 -15.94 6.42
N ARG A 399 -2.17 -15.77 7.49
CA ARG A 399 -1.97 -16.47 8.77
C ARG A 399 -2.01 -17.99 8.60
N ALA A 400 -2.93 -18.51 7.80
CA ALA A 400 -3.03 -19.95 7.53
C ALA A 400 -1.75 -20.48 6.89
N ASN A 401 -1.08 -19.72 6.01
CA ASN A 401 0.22 -20.09 5.46
C ASN A 401 1.31 -20.06 6.55
N ILE A 402 1.38 -19.01 7.36
CA ILE A 402 2.37 -18.88 8.45
C ILE A 402 2.23 -20.05 9.44
N LEU A 403 1.02 -20.42 9.80
CA LEU A 403 0.73 -21.43 10.81
C LEU A 403 0.50 -22.84 10.23
N LYS A 404 0.77 -23.06 8.94
CA LYS A 404 0.63 -24.39 8.33
C LYS A 404 1.68 -25.36 8.90
N PRO A 405 1.26 -26.46 9.57
CA PRO A 405 2.19 -27.37 10.25
C PRO A 405 3.13 -28.12 9.32
N THR A 406 2.68 -28.33 8.07
CA THR A 406 3.43 -29.12 7.08
C THR A 406 4.56 -28.36 6.43
N PHE A 407 4.59 -27.02 6.48
CA PHE A 407 5.73 -26.27 5.97
C PHE A 407 6.96 -26.45 6.86
N THR A 408 8.12 -26.55 6.22
CA THR A 408 9.42 -26.78 6.85
C THR A 408 10.45 -25.70 6.53
N HIS A 409 10.26 -25.00 5.41
CA HIS A 409 11.20 -23.97 4.92
C HIS A 409 10.47 -22.67 4.59
N ILE A 410 11.24 -21.57 4.64
CA ILE A 410 10.77 -20.22 4.38
C ILE A 410 11.85 -19.40 3.68
N GLY A 411 11.42 -18.53 2.76
CA GLY A 411 12.22 -17.44 2.22
C GLY A 411 11.41 -16.15 2.19
N ALA A 412 12.09 -15.02 2.32
CA ALA A 412 11.46 -13.71 2.26
C ALA A 412 12.20 -12.76 1.32
N GLY A 413 11.46 -11.91 0.64
CA GLY A 413 11.96 -10.88 -0.27
C GLY A 413 11.34 -9.53 0.03
N PHE A 414 12.04 -8.47 -0.33
CA PHE A 414 11.64 -7.07 -0.21
C PHE A 414 12.11 -6.27 -1.40
N ALA A 415 11.28 -5.34 -1.88
CA ALA A 415 11.71 -4.30 -2.82
C ALA A 415 11.02 -2.97 -2.51
N GLY A 416 11.79 -1.90 -2.49
CA GLY A 416 11.28 -0.53 -2.41
C GLY A 416 11.10 0.08 -3.80
N GLY A 417 10.08 0.90 -3.97
CA GLY A 417 9.73 1.57 -5.23
C GLY A 417 8.31 1.26 -5.71
N GLY A 418 7.99 1.72 -6.91
CA GLY A 418 6.68 1.53 -7.51
C GLY A 418 5.54 2.29 -6.80
N PRO A 419 4.28 2.12 -7.27
CA PRO A 419 3.14 2.90 -6.77
C PRO A 419 2.81 2.67 -5.29
N SER A 420 3.02 1.44 -4.79
CA SER A 420 2.72 1.08 -3.39
C SER A 420 3.89 1.30 -2.43
N GLY A 421 5.01 1.83 -2.92
CA GLY A 421 6.19 2.19 -2.13
C GLY A 421 7.06 1.03 -1.71
N THR A 422 6.50 -0.05 -1.18
CA THR A 422 7.23 -1.26 -0.76
C THR A 422 6.47 -2.50 -1.17
N TYR A 423 7.21 -3.58 -1.45
CA TYR A 423 6.64 -4.88 -1.83
C TYR A 423 7.36 -5.98 -1.07
N TRP A 424 6.58 -6.91 -0.57
CA TRP A 424 7.02 -8.01 0.27
C TRP A 424 6.52 -9.33 -0.27
N THR A 425 7.37 -10.34 -0.24
CA THR A 425 6.99 -11.71 -0.57
C THR A 425 7.56 -12.66 0.47
N GLN A 426 6.73 -13.57 0.96
CA GLN A 426 7.12 -14.65 1.86
C GLN A 426 6.73 -15.97 1.18
N LEU A 427 7.71 -16.81 0.87
CA LEU A 427 7.51 -18.12 0.29
C LEU A 427 7.75 -19.21 1.32
N PHE A 428 6.89 -20.18 1.33
CA PHE A 428 6.95 -21.37 2.17
C PHE A 428 7.13 -22.62 1.31
N GLY A 429 7.78 -23.65 1.88
CA GLY A 429 7.96 -24.92 1.19
C GLY A 429 8.02 -26.13 2.12
N ALA A 430 7.64 -27.29 1.56
CA ALA A 430 7.80 -28.62 2.16
C ALA A 430 8.05 -29.69 1.10
#